data_27ae7f42ad23b3a09d34e32e9176510b
#
_entry.id   27ae7f42ad23b3a09d34e32e9176510b
#
_cell.length_a   1.000
_cell.length_b   1.000
_cell.length_c   1.000
_cell.angle_alpha   90.00
_cell.angle_beta   90.00
_cell.angle_gamma   90.00
#
_symmetry.space_group_name_H-M   'P 1'
#
loop_
_entity.id
_entity.type
_entity.pdbx_description
1 polymer ?
#
loop_
_entity_poly.entity_id
_entity_poly.type
_entity_poly.pdbx_seq_one_letter_code
_entity_poly.pdbx_strand_id
1 'polypeptide(L)'
;MPTAHVNGVDLAYELAGSGPRLLILHGSGMTMDSGRGLLNMFAAGVTHLTFDQRGLGASGPPTGPYGMDTCAADAIGVLDAVGWDTARVVGVSFGGMVAQELAVTVPDRIERLALLCTSSGGAGGSSYPLHELEALDPDVRAAVRRTLLDDRFDETWLHAHPADRAFVELMERRDDDDPVAEAGRRAQLGARRGHDVWDRLSAITCPTLVAAGQFDPIAPVSNSMAIASRIPGAQLRIYDGGHAFFVQDRSALPHLRAFLASADP
;
A
#
# COMPACT_ATOMS: atom_id res chain seq x y z
N MET A 1 13.19 -18.47 -3.32
CA MET A 1 12.94 -17.11 -2.83
C MET A 1 13.52 -17.04 -1.43
N PRO A 2 14.28 -16.02 -1.06
CA PRO A 2 14.80 -15.89 0.31
C PRO A 2 13.67 -15.62 1.30
N THR A 3 13.89 -16.06 2.55
CA THR A 3 12.98 -15.83 3.67
C THR A 3 13.73 -15.24 4.86
N ALA A 4 13.03 -14.44 5.66
CA ALA A 4 13.50 -13.92 6.94
C ALA A 4 12.55 -14.41 8.05
N HIS A 5 13.10 -14.97 9.13
CA HIS A 5 12.28 -15.33 10.30
C HIS A 5 12.08 -14.09 11.17
N VAL A 6 10.88 -13.55 11.15
CA VAL A 6 10.54 -12.27 11.81
C VAL A 6 9.23 -12.44 12.58
N ASN A 7 9.20 -12.01 13.83
CA ASN A 7 8.01 -12.03 14.71
C ASN A 7 7.26 -13.38 14.68
N GLY A 8 8.00 -14.49 14.70
CA GLY A 8 7.46 -15.84 14.75
C GLY A 8 6.87 -16.35 13.44
N VAL A 9 7.16 -15.69 12.30
CA VAL A 9 6.72 -16.10 10.98
C VAL A 9 7.87 -15.98 9.97
N ASP A 10 7.91 -16.87 8.99
CA ASP A 10 8.85 -16.78 7.87
C ASP A 10 8.27 -15.87 6.79
N LEU A 11 8.93 -14.75 6.54
CA LEU A 11 8.52 -13.77 5.53
C LEU A 11 9.37 -13.96 4.28
N ALA A 12 8.73 -14.28 3.17
CA ALA A 12 9.37 -14.37 1.86
C ALA A 12 9.60 -12.95 1.32
N TYR A 13 10.82 -12.66 0.84
CA TYR A 13 11.16 -11.34 0.33
C TYR A 13 11.93 -11.39 -0.99
N GLU A 14 11.94 -10.26 -1.68
CA GLU A 14 12.76 -10.00 -2.86
C GLU A 14 13.65 -8.77 -2.59
N LEU A 15 14.95 -8.94 -2.82
CA LEU A 15 15.94 -7.87 -2.76
C LEU A 15 16.69 -7.87 -4.10
N ALA A 16 16.56 -6.80 -4.88
CA ALA A 16 17.19 -6.71 -6.20
C ALA A 16 17.43 -5.27 -6.64
N GLY A 17 18.18 -5.10 -7.74
CA GLY A 17 18.48 -3.80 -8.32
C GLY A 17 19.76 -3.17 -7.77
N SER A 18 19.97 -1.89 -8.10
CA SER A 18 21.13 -1.11 -7.65
C SER A 18 20.75 0.36 -7.54
N GLY A 19 21.26 1.06 -6.53
CA GLY A 19 20.95 2.47 -6.24
C GLY A 19 20.44 2.66 -4.82
N PRO A 20 19.74 3.77 -4.53
CA PRO A 20 19.14 4.04 -3.23
C PRO A 20 18.24 2.90 -2.76
N ARG A 21 18.24 2.63 -1.45
CA ARG A 21 17.43 1.59 -0.82
C ARG A 21 15.96 2.01 -0.80
N LEU A 22 15.06 1.19 -1.34
CA LEU A 22 13.62 1.44 -1.40
C LEU A 22 12.84 0.24 -0.89
N LEU A 23 12.15 0.40 0.22
CA LEU A 23 11.15 -0.56 0.70
C LEU A 23 9.81 -0.28 0.00
N ILE A 24 9.23 -1.30 -0.63
CA ILE A 24 7.93 -1.22 -1.32
C ILE A 24 6.92 -2.07 -0.55
N LEU A 25 5.87 -1.43 -0.03
CA LEU A 25 4.80 -2.05 0.74
C LEU A 25 3.51 -2.09 -0.09
N HIS A 26 3.06 -3.31 -0.39
CA HIS A 26 1.90 -3.55 -1.25
C HIS A 26 0.55 -3.30 -0.56
N GLY A 27 -0.48 -3.10 -1.36
CA GLY A 27 -1.87 -2.96 -0.91
C GLY A 27 -2.46 -4.27 -0.36
N SER A 28 -3.70 -4.19 0.15
CA SER A 28 -4.41 -5.31 0.76
C SER A 28 -4.48 -6.53 -0.16
N GLY A 29 -4.13 -7.71 0.36
CA GLY A 29 -4.22 -8.98 -0.33
C GLY A 29 -3.24 -9.16 -1.49
N MET A 30 -2.35 -8.21 -1.74
CA MET A 30 -1.34 -8.32 -2.79
C MET A 30 -0.12 -9.09 -2.31
N THR A 31 0.39 -9.96 -3.17
CA THR A 31 1.66 -10.66 -3.02
C THR A 31 2.72 -10.02 -3.91
N MET A 32 3.99 -10.39 -3.74
CA MET A 32 5.07 -9.97 -4.64
C MET A 32 4.79 -10.34 -6.09
N ASP A 33 4.13 -11.47 -6.32
CA ASP A 33 3.77 -11.93 -7.67
C ASP A 33 2.62 -11.10 -8.26
N SER A 34 1.48 -11.01 -7.57
CA SER A 34 0.34 -10.19 -8.02
C SER A 34 0.65 -8.69 -8.04
N GLY A 35 1.60 -8.23 -7.22
CA GLY A 35 2.10 -6.87 -7.15
C GLY A 35 3.27 -6.55 -8.10
N ARG A 36 3.65 -7.49 -8.96
CA ARG A 36 4.81 -7.34 -9.88
C ARG A 36 4.73 -6.09 -10.75
N GLY A 37 3.54 -5.73 -11.20
CA GLY A 37 3.30 -4.49 -11.95
C GLY A 37 3.70 -3.24 -11.15
N LEU A 38 3.25 -3.15 -9.91
CA LEU A 38 3.59 -2.05 -9.00
C LEU A 38 5.09 -2.04 -8.69
N LEU A 39 5.68 -3.20 -8.40
CA LEU A 39 7.11 -3.32 -8.16
C LEU A 39 7.91 -2.76 -9.32
N ASN A 40 7.60 -3.17 -10.55
CA ASN A 40 8.30 -2.72 -11.76
C ASN A 40 8.19 -1.20 -11.98
N MET A 41 7.09 -0.59 -11.53
CA MET A 41 6.93 0.86 -11.59
C MET A 41 7.97 1.60 -10.74
N PHE A 42 8.42 1.05 -9.61
CA PHE A 42 9.33 1.69 -8.68
C PHE A 42 10.76 1.14 -8.70
N ALA A 43 11.00 -0.03 -9.29
CA ALA A 43 12.27 -0.74 -9.22
C ALA A 43 13.41 -0.10 -10.03
N ALA A 44 13.11 0.78 -11.00
CA ALA A 44 14.13 1.32 -11.88
C ALA A 44 15.06 2.32 -11.15
N GLY A 45 16.36 2.02 -11.14
CA GLY A 45 17.40 2.88 -10.56
C GLY A 45 17.47 2.87 -9.03
N VAL A 46 16.89 1.88 -8.39
CA VAL A 46 16.92 1.68 -6.93
C VAL A 46 17.32 0.25 -6.59
N THR A 47 17.85 0.04 -5.38
CA THR A 47 17.85 -1.28 -4.76
C THR A 47 16.54 -1.42 -4.02
N HIS A 48 15.64 -2.27 -4.53
CA HIS A 48 14.32 -2.46 -3.94
C HIS A 48 14.28 -3.68 -3.03
N LEU A 49 13.53 -3.53 -1.95
CA LEU A 49 13.12 -4.60 -1.03
C LEU A 49 11.60 -4.62 -1.01
N THR A 50 11.03 -5.79 -1.19
CA THR A 50 9.60 -6.04 -0.97
C THR A 50 9.43 -7.43 -0.38
N PHE A 51 8.29 -7.69 0.25
CA PHE A 51 8.03 -8.99 0.87
C PHE A 51 6.54 -9.32 0.82
N ASP A 52 6.24 -10.60 0.79
CA ASP A 52 4.88 -11.07 1.03
C ASP A 52 4.55 -10.85 2.50
N GLN A 53 3.50 -10.09 2.78
CA GLN A 53 3.08 -9.87 4.16
C GLN A 53 2.57 -11.17 4.77
N ARG A 54 2.63 -11.29 6.10
CA ARG A 54 2.22 -12.50 6.83
C ARG A 54 0.87 -13.04 6.36
N GLY A 55 0.81 -14.33 6.09
CA GLY A 55 -0.38 -15.01 5.59
C GLY A 55 -0.65 -14.84 4.10
N LEU A 56 0.25 -14.19 3.35
CA LEU A 56 0.10 -13.99 1.91
C LEU A 56 1.27 -14.59 1.13
N GLY A 57 1.01 -14.99 -0.10
CA GLY A 57 2.01 -15.49 -1.04
C GLY A 57 2.85 -16.64 -0.48
N ALA A 58 4.17 -16.48 -0.50
CA ALA A 58 5.12 -17.47 0.01
C ALA A 58 5.49 -17.27 1.49
N SER A 59 4.89 -16.27 2.17
CA SER A 59 5.09 -16.05 3.60
C SER A 59 4.23 -16.97 4.45
N GLY A 60 4.74 -17.32 5.65
CA GLY A 60 4.05 -18.18 6.59
C GLY A 60 2.74 -17.59 7.11
N PRO A 61 1.81 -18.43 7.57
CA PRO A 61 0.53 -18.00 8.11
C PRO A 61 0.72 -17.22 9.42
N PRO A 62 -0.19 -16.29 9.75
CA PRO A 62 -0.15 -15.61 11.03
C PRO A 62 -0.46 -16.61 12.16
N THR A 63 0.18 -16.42 13.32
CA THR A 63 -0.01 -17.23 14.51
C THR A 63 -1.27 -16.87 15.32
N GLY A 64 -2.04 -15.89 14.86
CA GLY A 64 -3.26 -15.37 15.49
C GLY A 64 -3.67 -14.02 14.90
N PRO A 65 -4.68 -13.36 15.48
CA PRO A 65 -5.02 -11.99 15.11
C PRO A 65 -3.83 -11.06 15.33
N TYR A 66 -3.66 -10.07 14.46
CA TYR A 66 -2.59 -9.09 14.54
C TYR A 66 -3.09 -7.69 14.16
N GLY A 67 -2.33 -6.66 14.52
CA GLY A 67 -2.60 -5.26 14.21
C GLY A 67 -1.57 -4.66 13.26
N MET A 68 -1.70 -3.36 13.02
CA MET A 68 -0.77 -2.61 12.17
C MET A 68 0.63 -2.49 12.79
N ASP A 69 0.72 -2.48 14.13
CA ASP A 69 1.96 -2.56 14.89
C ASP A 69 2.78 -3.81 14.55
N THR A 70 2.09 -4.95 14.42
CA THR A 70 2.72 -6.21 14.00
C THR A 70 3.20 -6.12 12.55
N CYS A 71 2.41 -5.53 11.65
CA CYS A 71 2.82 -5.34 10.25
C CYS A 71 4.04 -4.41 10.14
N ALA A 72 4.10 -3.35 10.94
CA ALA A 72 5.26 -2.46 11.00
C ALA A 72 6.50 -3.18 11.58
N ALA A 73 6.32 -3.98 12.63
CA ALA A 73 7.39 -4.78 13.21
C ALA A 73 7.94 -5.83 12.21
N ASP A 74 7.08 -6.38 11.35
CA ASP A 74 7.51 -7.25 10.25
C ASP A 74 8.38 -6.50 9.25
N ALA A 75 7.97 -5.31 8.85
CA ALA A 75 8.75 -4.47 7.94
C ALA A 75 10.12 -4.11 8.53
N ILE A 76 10.17 -3.78 9.84
CA ILE A 76 11.43 -3.54 10.57
C ILE A 76 12.31 -4.79 10.54
N GLY A 77 11.75 -5.95 10.88
CA GLY A 77 12.50 -7.19 10.91
C GLY A 77 13.03 -7.62 9.54
N VAL A 78 12.30 -7.35 8.45
CA VAL A 78 12.80 -7.62 7.09
C VAL A 78 13.93 -6.65 6.72
N LEU A 79 13.84 -5.35 7.09
CA LEU A 79 14.94 -4.39 6.94
C LEU A 79 16.19 -4.86 7.69
N ASP A 80 16.04 -5.33 8.93
CA ASP A 80 17.14 -5.83 9.75
C ASP A 80 17.77 -7.11 9.16
N ALA A 81 16.95 -8.02 8.64
CA ALA A 81 17.41 -9.26 8.03
C ALA A 81 18.27 -9.03 6.78
N VAL A 82 18.05 -7.93 6.04
CA VAL A 82 18.85 -7.56 4.88
C VAL A 82 19.95 -6.54 5.21
N GLY A 83 20.13 -6.17 6.49
CA GLY A 83 21.17 -5.23 6.95
C GLY A 83 20.92 -3.79 6.51
N TRP A 84 19.67 -3.36 6.41
CA TRP A 84 19.33 -1.99 6.06
C TRP A 84 19.00 -1.18 7.32
N ASP A 85 19.91 -0.32 7.74
CA ASP A 85 19.69 0.62 8.85
C ASP A 85 18.64 1.68 8.49
N THR A 86 18.67 2.17 7.25
CA THR A 86 17.71 3.14 6.73
C THR A 86 17.22 2.74 5.35
N ALA A 87 16.03 3.24 4.98
CA ALA A 87 15.46 3.08 3.65
C ALA A 87 14.50 4.22 3.31
N ARG A 88 14.30 4.47 2.02
CA ARG A 88 13.13 5.16 1.50
C ARG A 88 11.98 4.18 1.50
N VAL A 89 10.76 4.67 1.70
CA VAL A 89 9.58 3.81 1.79
C VAL A 89 8.49 4.33 0.87
N VAL A 90 7.89 3.45 0.09
CA VAL A 90 6.64 3.69 -0.61
C VAL A 90 5.60 2.67 -0.15
N GLY A 91 4.46 3.17 0.32
CA GLY A 91 3.33 2.33 0.74
C GLY A 91 2.07 2.66 -0.03
N VAL A 92 1.43 1.63 -0.59
CA VAL A 92 0.19 1.77 -1.37
C VAL A 92 -0.97 1.22 -0.57
N SER A 93 -2.02 2.01 -0.37
CA SER A 93 -3.25 1.59 0.31
C SER A 93 -2.96 1.01 1.71
N PHE A 94 -3.21 -0.28 1.95
CA PHE A 94 -2.82 -0.99 3.17
C PHE A 94 -1.31 -0.84 3.46
N GLY A 95 -0.46 -0.98 2.45
CA GLY A 95 0.98 -0.74 2.59
C GLY A 95 1.31 0.69 3.03
N GLY A 96 0.46 1.66 2.69
CA GLY A 96 0.54 3.03 3.21
C GLY A 96 0.19 3.13 4.69
N MET A 97 -0.75 2.31 5.20
CA MET A 97 -1.02 2.21 6.64
C MET A 97 0.16 1.62 7.39
N VAL A 98 0.75 0.52 6.85
CA VAL A 98 1.98 -0.08 7.40
C VAL A 98 3.13 0.93 7.39
N ALA A 99 3.31 1.68 6.29
CA ALA A 99 4.35 2.69 6.17
C ALA A 99 4.20 3.84 7.18
N GLN A 100 2.98 4.26 7.46
CA GLN A 100 2.69 5.25 8.51
C GLN A 100 3.05 4.71 9.89
N GLU A 101 2.59 3.50 10.23
CA GLU A 101 2.91 2.86 11.51
C GLU A 101 4.42 2.65 11.67
N LEU A 102 5.11 2.21 10.62
CA LEU A 102 6.57 2.09 10.59
C LEU A 102 7.26 3.43 10.86
N ALA A 103 6.83 4.50 10.15
CA ALA A 103 7.47 5.81 10.25
C ALA A 103 7.26 6.50 11.61
N VAL A 104 6.13 6.28 12.29
CA VAL A 104 5.91 6.81 13.64
C VAL A 104 6.61 5.99 14.72
N THR A 105 6.91 4.71 14.44
CA THR A 105 7.56 3.79 15.39
C THR A 105 9.08 3.93 15.35
N VAL A 106 9.67 4.05 14.15
CA VAL A 106 11.12 4.15 13.95
C VAL A 106 11.45 5.27 12.95
N PRO A 107 11.14 6.54 13.27
CA PRO A 107 11.27 7.67 12.32
C PRO A 107 12.68 7.80 11.75
N ASP A 108 13.72 7.53 12.54
CA ASP A 108 15.12 7.64 12.14
C ASP A 108 15.55 6.57 11.10
N ARG A 109 14.72 5.54 10.88
CA ARG A 109 14.97 4.49 9.88
C ARG A 109 14.44 4.88 8.48
N ILE A 110 13.67 5.99 8.37
CA ILE A 110 12.99 6.37 7.13
C ILE A 110 13.64 7.63 6.54
N GLU A 111 14.29 7.48 5.39
CA GLU A 111 14.92 8.59 4.69
C GLU A 111 13.89 9.46 3.93
N ARG A 112 12.89 8.83 3.33
CA ARG A 112 11.78 9.46 2.60
C ARG A 112 10.56 8.55 2.64
N LEU A 113 9.39 9.15 2.67
CA LEU A 113 8.12 8.45 2.77
C LEU A 113 7.16 8.88 1.66
N ALA A 114 6.69 7.93 0.83
CA ALA A 114 5.62 8.16 -0.12
C ALA A 114 4.38 7.34 0.30
N LEU A 115 3.28 8.01 0.58
CA LEU A 115 2.01 7.44 1.01
C LEU A 115 0.99 7.59 -0.11
N LEU A 116 0.57 6.47 -0.73
CA LEU A 116 -0.31 6.46 -1.88
C LEU A 116 -1.69 5.88 -1.53
N CYS A 117 -2.77 6.59 -1.86
CA CYS A 117 -4.17 6.15 -1.72
C CYS A 117 -4.45 5.46 -0.37
N THR A 118 -4.10 6.11 0.74
CA THR A 118 -4.16 5.52 2.09
C THR A 118 -4.93 6.40 3.07
N SER A 119 -5.10 5.92 4.28
CA SER A 119 -5.77 6.63 5.39
C SER A 119 -5.01 6.41 6.69
N SER A 120 -5.18 7.33 7.63
CA SER A 120 -4.55 7.27 8.95
C SER A 120 -5.41 6.65 10.02
N GLY A 121 -6.69 6.44 9.74
CA GLY A 121 -7.66 6.11 10.78
C GLY A 121 -7.96 7.30 11.71
N GLY A 122 -8.66 7.03 12.81
CA GLY A 122 -9.02 8.02 13.82
C GLY A 122 -9.72 9.26 13.25
N ALA A 123 -9.38 10.43 13.76
CA ALA A 123 -9.95 11.69 13.30
C ALA A 123 -9.46 12.11 11.89
N GLY A 124 -8.43 11.46 11.35
CA GLY A 124 -7.94 11.67 9.98
C GLY A 124 -8.74 10.96 8.90
N GLY A 125 -9.73 10.17 9.28
CA GLY A 125 -10.62 9.42 8.39
C GLY A 125 -10.16 7.99 8.12
N SER A 126 -11.14 7.11 8.03
CA SER A 126 -10.95 5.69 7.70
C SER A 126 -11.12 5.46 6.21
N SER A 127 -10.52 4.39 5.72
CA SER A 127 -10.79 3.92 4.36
C SER A 127 -12.05 3.07 4.31
N TYR A 128 -12.61 2.89 3.10
CA TYR A 128 -13.78 2.05 2.87
C TYR A 128 -13.67 0.68 3.57
N PRO A 129 -14.72 0.19 4.24
CA PRO A 129 -14.67 -1.05 5.01
C PRO A 129 -14.70 -2.29 4.12
N LEU A 130 -13.59 -2.58 3.42
CA LEU A 130 -13.48 -3.69 2.46
C LEU A 130 -13.87 -5.06 3.05
N HIS A 131 -13.78 -5.24 4.37
CA HIS A 131 -14.21 -6.47 5.05
C HIS A 131 -15.72 -6.71 4.98
N GLU A 132 -16.53 -5.67 4.75
CA GLU A 132 -17.98 -5.80 4.58
C GLU A 132 -18.36 -6.37 3.21
N LEU A 133 -17.47 -6.29 2.22
CA LEU A 133 -17.72 -6.82 0.88
C LEU A 133 -17.90 -8.34 0.88
N GLU A 134 -17.32 -9.05 1.86
CA GLU A 134 -17.44 -10.51 1.95
C GLU A 134 -18.89 -10.97 2.23
N ALA A 135 -19.69 -10.11 2.83
CA ALA A 135 -21.10 -10.39 3.12
C ALA A 135 -22.03 -10.20 1.92
N LEU A 136 -21.52 -9.62 0.82
CA LEU A 136 -22.31 -9.35 -0.38
C LEU A 136 -22.38 -10.60 -1.28
N ASP A 137 -23.49 -10.69 -2.04
CA ASP A 137 -23.60 -11.61 -3.16
C ASP A 137 -22.41 -11.44 -4.13
N PRO A 138 -21.85 -12.52 -4.73
CA PRO A 138 -20.67 -12.44 -5.60
C PRO A 138 -20.80 -11.43 -6.73
N ASP A 139 -21.95 -11.36 -7.42
CA ASP A 139 -22.15 -10.44 -8.55
C ASP A 139 -22.23 -9.00 -8.07
N VAL A 140 -22.93 -8.75 -6.95
CA VAL A 140 -23.01 -7.43 -6.31
C VAL A 140 -21.61 -7.01 -5.84
N ARG A 141 -20.88 -7.91 -5.20
CA ARG A 141 -19.51 -7.67 -4.75
C ARG A 141 -18.57 -7.29 -5.88
N ALA A 142 -18.64 -7.99 -7.02
CA ALA A 142 -17.84 -7.67 -8.21
C ALA A 142 -18.16 -6.26 -8.74
N ALA A 143 -19.45 -5.92 -8.84
CA ALA A 143 -19.86 -4.59 -9.28
C ALA A 143 -19.40 -3.49 -8.32
N VAL A 144 -19.52 -3.69 -7.00
CA VAL A 144 -19.02 -2.75 -5.99
C VAL A 144 -17.48 -2.62 -6.05
N ARG A 145 -16.76 -3.74 -6.14
CA ARG A 145 -15.29 -3.71 -6.28
C ARG A 145 -14.83 -2.87 -7.46
N ARG A 146 -15.53 -2.91 -8.58
CA ARG A 146 -15.23 -2.12 -9.77
C ARG A 146 -15.35 -0.62 -9.49
N THR A 147 -16.47 -0.19 -8.93
CA THR A 147 -16.67 1.24 -8.58
C THR A 147 -15.75 1.71 -7.46
N LEU A 148 -15.24 0.80 -6.63
CA LEU A 148 -14.24 1.13 -5.62
C LEU A 148 -12.83 1.37 -6.19
N LEU A 149 -12.53 0.91 -7.39
CA LEU A 149 -11.26 1.26 -8.05
C LEU A 149 -11.25 2.72 -8.51
N ASP A 150 -12.39 3.22 -9.00
CA ASP A 150 -12.59 4.59 -9.42
C ASP A 150 -14.11 4.83 -9.47
N ASP A 151 -14.62 5.88 -8.87
CA ASP A 151 -16.07 6.13 -8.78
C ASP A 151 -16.73 6.45 -10.14
N ARG A 152 -15.92 6.71 -11.16
CA ARG A 152 -16.36 6.88 -12.56
C ARG A 152 -16.60 5.55 -13.29
N PHE A 153 -16.14 4.41 -12.76
CA PHE A 153 -16.12 3.12 -13.46
C PHE A 153 -17.52 2.48 -13.56
N ASP A 154 -18.41 3.13 -14.29
CA ASP A 154 -19.65 2.52 -14.79
C ASP A 154 -19.45 1.96 -16.22
N GLU A 155 -20.46 1.27 -16.75
CA GLU A 155 -20.42 0.68 -18.09
C GLU A 155 -20.23 1.74 -19.20
N THR A 156 -20.77 2.95 -19.01
CA THR A 156 -20.64 4.05 -19.97
C THR A 156 -19.21 4.55 -20.03
N TRP A 157 -18.61 4.78 -18.85
CA TRP A 157 -17.21 5.18 -18.73
C TRP A 157 -16.28 4.14 -19.34
N LEU A 158 -16.41 2.88 -18.93
CA LEU A 158 -15.55 1.79 -19.37
C LEU A 158 -15.69 1.50 -20.88
N HIS A 159 -16.86 1.76 -21.47
CA HIS A 159 -17.04 1.69 -22.91
C HIS A 159 -16.24 2.79 -23.65
N ALA A 160 -16.22 3.99 -23.10
CA ALA A 160 -15.50 5.13 -23.68
C ALA A 160 -13.99 5.12 -23.39
N HIS A 161 -13.53 4.36 -22.39
CA HIS A 161 -12.14 4.31 -21.93
C HIS A 161 -11.57 2.88 -21.93
N PRO A 162 -11.13 2.36 -23.11
CA PRO A 162 -10.68 0.97 -23.23
C PRO A 162 -9.48 0.59 -22.31
N ALA A 163 -8.62 1.55 -21.97
CA ALA A 163 -7.50 1.32 -21.06
C ALA A 163 -7.99 1.03 -19.62
N ASP A 164 -8.98 1.78 -19.15
CA ASP A 164 -9.58 1.56 -17.83
C ASP A 164 -10.34 0.23 -17.80
N ARG A 165 -11.04 -0.11 -18.87
CA ARG A 165 -11.69 -1.42 -19.02
C ARG A 165 -10.66 -2.55 -18.88
N ALA A 166 -9.55 -2.50 -19.64
CA ALA A 166 -8.50 -3.51 -19.59
C ALA A 166 -7.87 -3.61 -18.17
N PHE A 167 -7.73 -2.48 -17.49
CA PHE A 167 -7.25 -2.45 -16.10
C PHE A 167 -8.25 -3.14 -15.15
N VAL A 168 -9.54 -2.86 -15.25
CA VAL A 168 -10.58 -3.52 -14.45
C VAL A 168 -10.57 -5.02 -14.69
N GLU A 169 -10.57 -5.47 -15.96
CA GLU A 169 -10.51 -6.87 -16.32
C GLU A 169 -9.28 -7.59 -15.76
N LEU A 170 -8.12 -6.90 -15.70
CA LEU A 170 -6.90 -7.42 -15.09
C LEU A 170 -7.09 -7.59 -13.58
N MET A 171 -7.72 -6.62 -12.92
CA MET A 171 -7.95 -6.67 -11.46
C MET A 171 -9.00 -7.70 -11.07
N GLU A 172 -9.96 -8.02 -11.95
CA GLU A 172 -10.98 -9.05 -11.73
C GLU A 172 -10.46 -10.48 -11.90
N ARG A 173 -9.35 -10.69 -12.64
CA ARG A 173 -8.73 -12.01 -12.88
C ARG A 173 -7.98 -12.60 -11.69
N ARG A 174 -8.12 -12.08 -10.49
CA ARG A 174 -7.46 -12.63 -9.32
C ARG A 174 -8.02 -14.01 -8.99
N ASP A 175 -7.11 -15.00 -8.92
CA ASP A 175 -7.42 -16.33 -8.39
C ASP A 175 -7.73 -16.22 -6.89
N ASP A 176 -9.03 -16.19 -6.56
CA ASP A 176 -9.52 -16.09 -5.19
C ASP A 176 -9.74 -17.45 -4.52
N ASP A 177 -9.40 -18.56 -5.19
CA ASP A 177 -9.79 -19.92 -4.78
C ASP A 177 -8.82 -20.64 -3.82
N ASP A 178 -7.72 -19.96 -3.38
CA ASP A 178 -6.84 -20.56 -2.36
C ASP A 178 -7.34 -20.23 -0.93
N PRO A 179 -7.81 -21.23 -0.16
CA PRO A 179 -8.31 -21.01 1.20
C PRO A 179 -7.25 -20.44 2.17
N VAL A 180 -5.97 -20.74 1.96
CA VAL A 180 -4.88 -20.22 2.79
C VAL A 180 -4.68 -18.74 2.51
N ALA A 181 -4.65 -18.37 1.24
CA ALA A 181 -4.56 -16.98 0.83
C ALA A 181 -5.79 -16.17 1.27
N GLU A 182 -6.99 -16.78 1.23
CA GLU A 182 -8.21 -16.13 1.73
C GLU A 182 -8.13 -15.86 3.24
N ALA A 183 -7.68 -16.84 4.04
CA ALA A 183 -7.50 -16.66 5.47
C ALA A 183 -6.49 -15.55 5.80
N GLY A 184 -5.38 -15.47 5.04
CA GLY A 184 -4.40 -14.39 5.14
C GLY A 184 -4.99 -13.02 4.80
N ARG A 185 -5.73 -12.91 3.70
CA ARG A 185 -6.43 -11.68 3.31
C ARG A 185 -7.41 -11.21 4.39
N ARG A 186 -8.19 -12.14 4.94
CA ARG A 186 -9.16 -11.84 6.03
C ARG A 186 -8.46 -11.35 7.29
N ALA A 187 -7.35 -11.97 7.68
CA ALA A 187 -6.55 -11.54 8.83
C ALA A 187 -5.98 -10.12 8.60
N GLN A 188 -5.51 -9.82 7.39
CA GLN A 188 -5.02 -8.50 7.01
C GLN A 188 -6.13 -7.43 7.04
N LEU A 189 -7.34 -7.75 6.57
CA LEU A 189 -8.49 -6.85 6.68
C LEU A 189 -8.89 -6.60 8.15
N GLY A 190 -8.67 -7.59 9.03
CA GLY A 190 -8.81 -7.43 10.48
C GLY A 190 -7.83 -6.39 11.05
N ALA A 191 -6.56 -6.48 10.69
CA ALA A 191 -5.53 -5.51 11.09
C ALA A 191 -5.86 -4.09 10.58
N ARG A 192 -6.28 -3.99 9.32
CA ARG A 192 -6.69 -2.73 8.68
C ARG A 192 -7.84 -2.05 9.41
N ARG A 193 -8.83 -2.81 9.89
CA ARG A 193 -10.00 -2.28 10.60
C ARG A 193 -9.62 -1.53 11.89
N GLY A 194 -8.56 -1.96 12.57
CA GLY A 194 -8.06 -1.35 13.80
C GLY A 194 -7.04 -0.23 13.58
N HIS A 195 -6.75 0.14 12.33
CA HIS A 195 -5.73 1.14 12.05
C HIS A 195 -6.13 2.52 12.55
N ASP A 196 -5.30 3.08 13.44
CA ASP A 196 -5.37 4.46 13.90
C ASP A 196 -3.98 4.95 14.32
N VAL A 197 -3.41 5.79 13.49
CA VAL A 197 -2.10 6.41 13.71
C VAL A 197 -2.19 7.93 13.76
N TRP A 198 -3.42 8.47 13.68
CA TRP A 198 -3.69 9.89 13.52
C TRP A 198 -2.93 10.80 14.49
N ASP A 199 -3.02 10.54 15.78
CA ASP A 199 -2.39 11.38 16.80
C ASP A 199 -0.86 11.30 16.81
N ARG A 200 -0.29 10.27 16.18
CA ARG A 200 1.17 10.02 16.11
C ARG A 200 1.81 10.53 14.81
N LEU A 201 1.04 10.93 13.79
CA LEU A 201 1.57 11.36 12.48
C LEU A 201 2.56 12.52 12.58
N SER A 202 2.44 13.39 13.58
CA SER A 202 3.38 14.50 13.79
C SER A 202 4.78 14.05 14.22
N ALA A 203 4.98 12.78 14.58
CA ALA A 203 6.29 12.21 14.86
C ALA A 203 7.07 11.84 13.58
N ILE A 204 6.44 11.85 12.41
CA ILE A 204 7.12 11.61 11.13
C ILE A 204 7.93 12.86 10.79
N THR A 205 9.25 12.70 10.70
CA THR A 205 10.21 13.81 10.50
C THR A 205 10.85 13.81 9.11
N CYS A 206 10.80 12.68 8.40
CA CYS A 206 11.39 12.57 7.07
C CYS A 206 10.56 13.32 6.02
N PRO A 207 11.16 13.76 4.89
CA PRO A 207 10.43 14.28 3.75
C PRO A 207 9.33 13.30 3.33
N THR A 208 8.08 13.79 3.31
CA THR A 208 6.90 12.97 3.05
C THR A 208 6.09 13.49 1.87
N LEU A 209 5.72 12.60 0.96
CA LEU A 209 4.78 12.85 -0.12
C LEU A 209 3.52 12.03 0.10
N VAL A 210 2.39 12.70 0.20
CA VAL A 210 1.05 12.08 0.25
C VAL A 210 0.39 12.24 -1.10
N ALA A 211 -0.06 11.17 -1.71
CA ALA A 211 -0.61 11.17 -3.06
C ALA A 211 -1.95 10.44 -3.11
N ALA A 212 -2.93 11.03 -3.78
CA ALA A 212 -4.29 10.52 -3.90
C ALA A 212 -4.81 10.62 -5.34
N GLY A 213 -5.70 9.70 -5.71
CA GLY A 213 -6.57 9.85 -6.86
C GLY A 213 -7.82 10.67 -6.49
N GLN A 214 -8.20 11.58 -7.38
CA GLN A 214 -9.35 12.46 -7.17
C GLN A 214 -10.66 11.69 -7.02
N PHE A 215 -10.76 10.54 -7.65
CA PHE A 215 -11.95 9.70 -7.76
C PHE A 215 -11.80 8.38 -6.99
N ASP A 216 -10.98 8.38 -5.92
CA ASP A 216 -10.74 7.21 -5.07
C ASP A 216 -11.81 7.10 -3.97
N PRO A 217 -12.74 6.14 -4.04
CA PRO A 217 -13.73 5.94 -2.98
C PRO A 217 -13.23 5.03 -1.85
N ILE A 218 -12.12 4.30 -2.03
CA ILE A 218 -11.52 3.49 -0.95
C ILE A 218 -10.81 4.39 0.06
N ALA A 219 -9.99 5.30 -0.42
CA ALA A 219 -9.26 6.26 0.42
C ALA A 219 -9.50 7.68 -0.13
N PRO A 220 -10.66 8.29 0.17
CA PRO A 220 -11.03 9.60 -0.36
C PRO A 220 -9.93 10.64 -0.17
N VAL A 221 -9.86 11.61 -1.07
CA VAL A 221 -8.89 12.72 -1.04
C VAL A 221 -8.82 13.39 0.33
N SER A 222 -9.94 13.48 1.05
CA SER A 222 -10.01 14.02 2.41
C SER A 222 -9.05 13.32 3.39
N ASN A 223 -8.86 12.00 3.24
CA ASN A 223 -7.94 11.23 4.08
C ASN A 223 -6.49 11.65 3.81
N SER A 224 -6.11 11.80 2.54
CA SER A 224 -4.78 12.25 2.16
C SER A 224 -4.53 13.71 2.56
N MET A 225 -5.54 14.58 2.46
CA MET A 225 -5.48 15.96 2.97
C MET A 225 -5.26 15.98 4.48
N ALA A 226 -5.98 15.13 5.22
CA ALA A 226 -5.81 15.01 6.67
C ALA A 226 -4.38 14.55 7.01
N ILE A 227 -3.88 13.47 6.41
CA ILE A 227 -2.52 12.98 6.63
C ILE A 227 -1.49 14.08 6.36
N ALA A 228 -1.57 14.74 5.21
CA ALA A 228 -0.63 15.79 4.82
C ALA A 228 -0.68 17.00 5.77
N SER A 229 -1.85 17.33 6.32
CA SER A 229 -1.99 18.43 7.29
C SER A 229 -1.34 18.12 8.65
N ARG A 230 -1.16 16.85 8.97
CA ARG A 230 -0.66 16.39 10.28
C ARG A 230 0.83 16.08 10.29
N ILE A 231 1.41 15.70 9.14
CA ILE A 231 2.85 15.42 9.01
C ILE A 231 3.59 16.73 8.69
N PRO A 232 4.54 17.17 9.52
CA PRO A 232 5.28 18.40 9.28
C PRO A 232 6.00 18.41 7.94
N GLY A 233 5.78 19.43 7.13
CA GLY A 233 6.44 19.58 5.83
C GLY A 233 5.98 18.62 4.73
N ALA A 234 4.93 17.84 4.96
CA ALA A 234 4.42 16.92 3.94
C ALA A 234 3.91 17.64 2.70
N GLN A 235 4.22 17.08 1.55
CA GLN A 235 3.68 17.51 0.25
C GLN A 235 2.43 16.72 -0.06
N LEU A 236 1.37 17.37 -0.55
CA LEU A 236 0.16 16.71 -1.06
C LEU A 236 0.11 16.84 -2.59
N ARG A 237 -0.20 15.72 -3.26
CA ARG A 237 -0.47 15.66 -4.69
C ARG A 237 -1.76 14.90 -4.96
N ILE A 238 -2.64 15.50 -5.77
CA ILE A 238 -3.89 14.89 -6.22
C ILE A 238 -3.79 14.70 -7.73
N TYR A 239 -4.13 13.50 -8.19
CA TYR A 239 -4.01 13.07 -9.59
C TYR A 239 -5.37 12.71 -10.17
N ASP A 240 -5.48 12.77 -11.50
CA ASP A 240 -6.67 12.30 -12.21
C ASP A 240 -6.70 10.77 -12.24
N GLY A 241 -7.56 10.18 -11.42
CA GLY A 241 -7.71 8.74 -11.27
C GLY A 241 -8.37 8.36 -9.95
N GLY A 242 -8.64 7.08 -9.80
CA GLY A 242 -9.19 6.48 -8.59
C GLY A 242 -8.10 5.90 -7.67
N HIS A 243 -8.38 4.75 -7.07
CA HIS A 243 -7.47 4.08 -6.12
C HIS A 243 -6.13 3.66 -6.74
N ALA A 244 -6.08 3.48 -8.06
CA ALA A 244 -4.87 3.18 -8.81
C ALA A 244 -4.41 4.36 -9.71
N PHE A 245 -4.58 5.60 -9.26
CA PHE A 245 -4.26 6.81 -10.01
C PHE A 245 -2.86 6.79 -10.65
N PHE A 246 -1.90 6.13 -10.05
CA PHE A 246 -0.52 6.02 -10.55
C PHE A 246 -0.40 5.18 -11.84
N VAL A 247 -1.48 4.46 -12.22
CA VAL A 247 -1.61 3.77 -13.52
C VAL A 247 -2.39 4.64 -14.50
N GLN A 248 -3.35 5.43 -14.03
CA GLN A 248 -4.28 6.22 -14.83
C GLN A 248 -3.68 7.58 -15.24
N ASP A 249 -3.09 8.31 -14.29
CA ASP A 249 -2.45 9.60 -14.56
C ASP A 249 -0.97 9.44 -14.91
N ARG A 250 -0.63 9.75 -16.16
CA ARG A 250 0.74 9.60 -16.68
C ARG A 250 1.76 10.49 -15.97
N SER A 251 1.34 11.55 -15.29
CA SER A 251 2.23 12.43 -14.54
C SER A 251 2.60 11.89 -13.16
N ALA A 252 1.79 10.98 -12.59
CA ALA A 252 1.95 10.49 -11.24
C ALA A 252 3.28 9.75 -11.03
N LEU A 253 3.54 8.73 -11.82
CA LEU A 253 4.73 7.89 -11.62
C LEU A 253 6.07 8.64 -11.78
N PRO A 254 6.27 9.53 -12.77
CA PRO A 254 7.46 10.39 -12.83
C PRO A 254 7.65 11.26 -11.58
N HIS A 255 6.60 11.87 -11.05
CA HIS A 255 6.66 12.69 -9.84
C HIS A 255 7.02 11.85 -8.60
N LEU A 256 6.37 10.68 -8.44
CA LEU A 256 6.64 9.77 -7.32
C LEU A 256 8.09 9.26 -7.34
N ARG A 257 8.59 8.87 -8.51
CA ARG A 257 10.00 8.46 -8.69
C ARG A 257 10.98 9.60 -8.41
N ALA A 258 10.71 10.81 -8.93
CA ALA A 258 11.56 11.98 -8.69
C ALA A 258 11.65 12.30 -7.20
N PHE A 259 10.51 12.28 -6.49
CA PHE A 259 10.49 12.47 -5.04
C PHE A 259 11.31 11.40 -4.31
N LEU A 260 11.10 10.12 -4.65
CA LEU A 260 11.84 9.03 -4.03
C LEU A 260 13.33 9.00 -4.41
N ALA A 261 13.73 9.55 -5.56
CA ALA A 261 15.12 9.61 -5.99
C ALA A 261 15.90 10.82 -5.44
N SER A 262 15.20 11.88 -5.00
CA SER A 262 15.84 13.11 -4.53
C SER A 262 16.83 12.84 -3.39
N ALA A 263 17.97 13.53 -3.43
CA ALA A 263 18.96 13.51 -2.35
C ALA A 263 18.78 14.68 -1.37
N ASP A 264 17.92 15.66 -1.73
CA ASP A 264 17.68 16.81 -0.87
C ASP A 264 16.93 16.42 0.40
N PRO A 265 17.29 16.98 1.56
CA PRO A 265 16.64 16.67 2.83
C PRO A 265 15.17 17.14 2.87
#